data_fdfb7b46286a723ba2206c0e0e5afa28
#
_entry.id   fdfb7b46286a723ba2206c0e0e5afa28
#
_cell.length_a   1.000
_cell.length_b   1.000
_cell.length_c   1.000
_cell.angle_alpha   90.00
_cell.angle_beta   90.00
_cell.angle_gamma   90.00
#
_symmetry.space_group_name_H-M   'P 1'
#
loop_
_entity.id
_entity.type
_entity.pdbx_description
1 polymer ?
#
loop_
_entity_poly.entity_id
_entity_poly.type
_entity_poly.pdbx_seq_one_letter_code
_entity_poly.pdbx_strand_id
1 'polypeptide(L)'
;MDTSRRIRSRDTIAKLVANGIAAAVTVVALGLSGCEHATLAEQSVQGPTPTLAAPKSTLIPTVNVASAKGWPDGAAPQAAPGLAVNAFAKGLDHPRWVYVLPNGDVLVAETDAPPKPDDGKGFKGPMMKLFMKKAGAGVPSANRITLLRDSKGNGVADTRTVFLRNLNSPFGMVLVGNGLYVACTDSILRFPYTPGATEITAPGEKIVDLPAGTINHHWTKNVIASPDGSRLYVTVGSNSNVAENGLAAEESRAAILEVDLVTRRSRVFASGLRNPNGMGWQPQTGTLWTVVNERDELGSDLVPDYLTSVKEGAFYGWPYSYYGSHVDDRVKPQRPDLVASAIPPDYALGAHVAALGMVFYDGKLLPQRFAGGAFVGEHGSWNRRPFSGYKVVFVPFADGKPRGLPEDILTGFVTGSGDALGRPVGVAVDRAGAVLVADDVGNTIWRVSPA
;
A
#
# COMPACT_ATOMS: atom_id res chain seq x y z
N MET A 1 49.21 6.15 61.29
CA MET A 1 49.04 5.16 60.19
C MET A 1 47.57 5.02 59.92
N ASP A 2 47.02 5.34 58.92
CA ASP A 2 47.17 6.01 57.59
C ASP A 2 45.74 6.15 57.04
N THR A 3 45.11 7.26 57.43
CA THR A 3 43.74 7.63 56.94
C THR A 3 43.77 8.33 55.59
N SER A 4 44.96 8.74 55.15
CA SER A 4 45.14 9.50 53.88
C SER A 4 45.11 8.63 52.62
N ARG A 5 45.42 7.34 52.70
CA ARG A 5 45.39 6.40 51.54
C ARG A 5 43.98 5.92 51.16
N ARG A 6 43.03 5.88 52.11
CA ARG A 6 41.63 5.43 51.80
C ARG A 6 40.79 6.50 51.12
N ILE A 7 41.09 7.78 51.29
CA ILE A 7 40.31 8.88 50.69
C ILE A 7 40.69 9.03 49.21
N ARG A 8 42.00 8.93 48.85
CA ARG A 8 42.41 9.00 47.43
C ARG A 8 41.91 7.90 46.54
N SER A 9 41.68 6.66 47.09
CA SER A 9 41.15 5.55 46.34
C SER A 9 39.65 5.69 46.01
N ARG A 10 38.89 6.32 46.91
CA ARG A 10 37.45 6.55 46.67
C ARG A 10 37.17 7.61 45.63
N ASP A 11 37.97 8.72 45.61
CA ASP A 11 37.83 9.76 44.61
C ASP A 11 38.23 9.31 43.20
N THR A 12 39.23 8.42 43.10
CA THR A 12 39.64 7.87 41.79
C THR A 12 38.62 6.93 41.23
N ILE A 13 38.00 6.10 42.07
CA ILE A 13 36.92 5.16 41.66
C ILE A 13 35.66 5.93 41.30
N ALA A 14 35.28 6.96 42.07
CA ALA A 14 34.13 7.82 41.75
C ALA A 14 34.31 8.58 40.43
N LYS A 15 35.51 9.07 40.12
CA LYS A 15 35.82 9.72 38.84
C LYS A 15 35.81 8.73 37.65
N LEU A 16 36.31 7.51 37.85
CA LEU A 16 36.24 6.46 36.81
C LEU A 16 34.82 6.02 36.52
N VAL A 17 33.97 5.85 37.56
CA VAL A 17 32.57 5.52 37.40
C VAL A 17 31.79 6.67 36.74
N ALA A 18 32.04 7.92 37.19
CA ALA A 18 31.39 9.10 36.57
C ALA A 18 31.79 9.29 35.10
N ASN A 19 33.07 9.08 34.76
CA ASN A 19 33.53 9.13 33.37
C ASN A 19 33.01 7.96 32.53
N GLY A 20 32.88 6.74 33.13
CA GLY A 20 32.29 5.59 32.45
C GLY A 20 30.78 5.78 32.16
N ILE A 21 30.05 6.38 33.10
CA ILE A 21 28.63 6.69 32.93
C ILE A 21 28.46 7.83 31.91
N ALA A 22 29.31 8.87 31.96
CA ALA A 22 29.28 9.96 30.98
C ALA A 22 29.61 9.47 29.57
N ALA A 23 30.59 8.57 29.41
CA ALA A 23 30.91 7.95 28.12
C ALA A 23 29.78 7.04 27.63
N ALA A 24 29.14 6.26 28.50
CA ALA A 24 28.00 5.42 28.15
C ALA A 24 26.76 6.25 27.76
N VAL A 25 26.49 7.35 28.48
CA VAL A 25 25.42 8.31 28.13
C VAL A 25 25.71 9.02 26.81
N THR A 26 26.97 9.39 26.54
CA THR A 26 27.35 10.04 25.28
C THR A 26 27.28 9.06 24.10
N VAL A 27 27.64 7.78 24.28
CA VAL A 27 27.48 6.74 23.25
C VAL A 27 26.01 6.43 23.02
N VAL A 28 25.16 6.40 24.06
CA VAL A 28 23.71 6.27 23.92
C VAL A 28 23.07 7.50 23.28
N ALA A 29 23.54 8.71 23.61
CA ALA A 29 23.06 9.95 22.97
C ALA A 29 23.51 10.07 21.50
N LEU A 30 24.70 9.61 21.14
CA LEU A 30 25.16 9.51 19.75
C LEU A 30 24.48 8.37 18.98
N GLY A 31 24.06 7.30 19.65
CA GLY A 31 23.26 6.22 19.06
C GLY A 31 21.80 6.58 18.82
N LEU A 32 21.26 7.59 19.50
CA LEU A 32 19.89 8.09 19.34
C LEU A 32 19.76 9.17 18.24
N SER A 33 20.85 9.65 17.65
CA SER A 33 20.84 10.59 16.53
C SER A 33 20.61 9.92 15.14
N GLY A 34 20.18 8.66 15.11
CA GLY A 34 19.92 7.88 13.91
C GLY A 34 18.56 8.13 13.22
N CYS A 35 17.88 9.25 13.45
CA CYS A 35 16.73 9.65 12.64
C CYS A 35 17.22 10.36 11.39
N GLU A 36 17.50 9.59 10.34
CA GLU A 36 17.84 10.15 9.05
C GLU A 36 16.62 10.90 8.50
N HIS A 37 16.88 12.07 7.88
CA HIS A 37 15.89 12.91 7.23
C HIS A 37 16.06 12.85 5.72
N ALA A 38 14.96 12.99 4.99
CA ALA A 38 14.99 13.25 3.56
C ALA A 38 15.79 14.52 3.26
N THR A 39 16.62 14.47 2.25
CA THR A 39 17.49 15.56 1.80
C THR A 39 17.14 16.06 0.41
N LEU A 40 16.43 15.22 -0.38
CA LEU A 40 15.99 15.59 -1.71
C LEU A 40 14.60 16.25 -1.65
N ALA A 41 14.36 17.18 -2.56
CA ALA A 41 13.04 17.77 -2.74
C ALA A 41 12.07 16.69 -3.24
N GLU A 42 10.82 16.68 -2.74
CA GLU A 42 9.81 15.68 -3.12
C GLU A 42 9.66 15.56 -4.64
N GLN A 43 9.60 16.69 -5.34
CA GLN A 43 9.44 16.71 -6.80
C GLN A 43 10.63 16.10 -7.56
N SER A 44 11.84 16.07 -6.98
CA SER A 44 13.01 15.48 -7.63
C SER A 44 13.03 13.96 -7.59
N VAL A 45 12.27 13.35 -6.68
CA VAL A 45 12.15 11.89 -6.53
C VAL A 45 10.85 11.35 -7.12
N GLN A 46 10.14 12.17 -7.89
CA GLN A 46 8.86 11.84 -8.56
C GLN A 46 8.98 11.97 -10.09
N GLY A 47 8.00 11.39 -10.80
CA GLY A 47 7.89 11.52 -12.24
C GLY A 47 8.62 10.43 -13.02
N PRO A 48 8.71 10.59 -14.36
CA PRO A 48 9.29 9.55 -15.24
C PRO A 48 10.82 9.48 -15.17
N THR A 49 11.50 10.48 -14.63
CA THR A 49 12.96 10.56 -14.53
C THR A 49 13.40 11.04 -13.15
N PRO A 50 13.12 10.25 -12.08
CA PRO A 50 13.43 10.68 -10.72
C PRO A 50 14.94 10.68 -10.44
N THR A 51 15.36 11.54 -9.53
CA THR A 51 16.69 11.46 -8.91
C THR A 51 16.66 10.36 -7.84
N LEU A 52 17.50 9.35 -7.98
CA LEU A 52 17.67 8.32 -6.96
C LEU A 52 18.79 8.72 -6.00
N ALA A 53 18.48 8.75 -4.70
CA ALA A 53 19.48 8.97 -3.65
C ALA A 53 20.46 7.79 -3.55
N ALA A 54 21.66 8.03 -3.04
CA ALA A 54 22.54 6.95 -2.64
C ALA A 54 21.92 6.17 -1.45
N PRO A 55 22.04 4.83 -1.40
CA PRO A 55 21.50 4.05 -0.30
C PRO A 55 22.20 4.39 1.02
N LYS A 56 21.40 4.58 2.06
CA LYS A 56 21.86 4.84 3.44
C LYS A 56 21.32 3.75 4.33
N SER A 57 22.15 2.76 4.65
CA SER A 57 21.79 1.75 5.65
C SER A 57 22.20 2.22 7.04
N THR A 58 21.26 2.20 7.99
CA THR A 58 21.49 2.52 9.40
C THR A 58 21.25 1.29 10.25
N LEU A 59 21.98 1.17 11.39
CA LEU A 59 21.76 0.06 12.35
C LEU A 59 20.34 0.06 12.90
N ILE A 60 19.75 1.24 13.05
CA ILE A 60 18.35 1.44 13.45
C ILE A 60 17.66 2.15 12.30
N PRO A 61 16.70 1.48 11.64
CA PRO A 61 15.96 2.12 10.55
C PRO A 61 15.18 3.34 11.06
N THR A 62 15.00 4.33 10.21
CA THR A 62 14.13 5.46 10.50
C THR A 62 12.72 4.95 10.76
N VAL A 63 12.15 5.27 11.91
CA VAL A 63 10.76 5.01 12.25
C VAL A 63 10.08 6.33 12.53
N ASN A 64 9.05 6.64 11.75
CA ASN A 64 8.25 7.85 11.87
C ASN A 64 6.78 7.50 11.53
N VAL A 65 6.03 7.13 12.56
CA VAL A 65 4.68 6.59 12.40
C VAL A 65 3.67 7.64 12.84
N ALA A 66 2.78 8.04 11.93
CA ALA A 66 1.63 8.89 12.27
C ALA A 66 0.63 8.11 13.13
N SER A 67 0.12 8.75 14.19
CA SER A 67 -0.85 8.14 15.10
C SER A 67 -2.23 8.13 14.47
N ALA A 68 -2.85 6.97 14.31
CA ALA A 68 -4.22 6.87 13.83
C ALA A 68 -5.20 7.53 14.83
N LYS A 69 -5.92 8.55 14.38
CA LYS A 69 -6.89 9.33 15.15
C LYS A 69 -8.29 9.29 14.55
N GLY A 70 -8.40 9.22 13.22
CA GLY A 70 -9.66 9.44 12.52
C GLY A 70 -10.03 10.91 12.41
N TRP A 71 -11.04 11.18 11.59
CA TRP A 71 -11.53 12.54 11.35
C TRP A 71 -12.39 13.03 12.50
N PRO A 72 -12.18 14.27 12.98
CA PRO A 72 -13.14 14.94 13.86
C PRO A 72 -14.51 15.10 13.17
N ASP A 73 -15.56 15.27 13.96
CA ASP A 73 -16.90 15.51 13.41
C ASP A 73 -16.93 16.72 12.49
N GLY A 74 -17.52 16.52 11.32
CA GLY A 74 -17.60 17.55 10.27
C GLY A 74 -16.33 17.79 9.47
N ALA A 75 -15.20 17.21 9.86
CA ALA A 75 -13.95 17.34 9.10
C ALA A 75 -13.94 16.42 7.87
N ALA A 76 -13.17 16.84 6.86
CA ALA A 76 -12.95 16.12 5.61
C ALA A 76 -11.56 16.43 5.04
N PRO A 77 -11.02 15.62 4.13
CA PRO A 77 -9.83 15.96 3.39
C PRO A 77 -10.05 17.20 2.53
N GLN A 78 -8.96 17.82 2.10
CA GLN A 78 -8.99 18.98 1.21
C GLN A 78 -8.91 18.52 -0.23
N ALA A 79 -9.89 18.91 -1.04
CA ALA A 79 -9.89 18.66 -2.48
C ALA A 79 -9.07 19.72 -3.23
N ALA A 80 -8.48 19.32 -4.35
CA ALA A 80 -7.79 20.23 -5.27
C ALA A 80 -8.75 21.31 -5.83
N PRO A 81 -8.24 22.48 -6.25
CA PRO A 81 -9.06 23.55 -6.85
C PRO A 81 -9.93 23.05 -7.99
N GLY A 82 -11.22 23.44 -7.97
CA GLY A 82 -12.24 23.01 -8.93
C GLY A 82 -12.83 21.63 -8.67
N LEU A 83 -12.41 20.98 -7.57
CA LEU A 83 -13.00 19.74 -7.07
C LEU A 83 -13.62 19.96 -5.69
N ALA A 84 -14.59 19.13 -5.38
CA ALA A 84 -15.23 19.02 -4.06
C ALA A 84 -15.10 17.61 -3.53
N VAL A 85 -15.15 17.46 -2.22
CA VAL A 85 -15.14 16.16 -1.54
C VAL A 85 -16.29 16.10 -0.54
N ASN A 86 -17.00 14.97 -0.54
CA ASN A 86 -17.97 14.63 0.50
C ASN A 86 -17.79 13.20 0.96
N ALA A 87 -18.31 12.89 2.13
CA ALA A 87 -18.38 11.51 2.58
C ALA A 87 -19.51 10.78 1.84
N PHE A 88 -19.16 9.77 1.04
CA PHE A 88 -20.13 8.85 0.41
C PHE A 88 -20.74 7.92 1.46
N ALA A 89 -19.94 7.40 2.39
CA ALA A 89 -20.38 6.61 3.54
C ALA A 89 -19.39 6.75 4.69
N LYS A 90 -19.90 6.85 5.93
CA LYS A 90 -19.11 6.93 7.18
C LYS A 90 -19.39 5.73 8.08
N GLY A 91 -18.54 5.53 9.11
CA GLY A 91 -18.73 4.52 10.14
C GLY A 91 -18.62 3.09 9.58
N LEU A 92 -17.78 2.88 8.59
CA LEU A 92 -17.35 1.57 8.13
C LEU A 92 -16.30 1.00 9.10
N ASP A 93 -15.96 -0.26 8.92
CA ASP A 93 -15.01 -0.95 9.76
C ASP A 93 -13.73 -1.24 8.97
N HIS A 94 -12.78 -0.31 8.99
CA HIS A 94 -11.50 -0.39 8.29
C HIS A 94 -11.65 -0.69 6.78
N PRO A 95 -12.33 0.19 6.01
CA PRO A 95 -12.57 -0.02 4.58
C PRO A 95 -11.27 0.07 3.79
N ARG A 96 -10.92 -0.98 3.03
CA ARG A 96 -9.65 -1.06 2.31
C ARG A 96 -9.80 -1.01 0.80
N TRP A 97 -10.81 -1.68 0.26
CA TRP A 97 -10.97 -1.75 -1.20
C TRP A 97 -12.38 -1.39 -1.62
N VAL A 98 -12.49 -0.81 -2.80
CA VAL A 98 -13.74 -0.34 -3.38
C VAL A 98 -13.88 -0.94 -4.78
N TYR A 99 -15.06 -1.48 -5.09
CA TYR A 99 -15.42 -1.95 -6.41
C TYR A 99 -16.83 -1.46 -6.78
N VAL A 100 -16.99 -0.88 -7.96
CA VAL A 100 -18.29 -0.37 -8.43
C VAL A 100 -18.92 -1.38 -9.37
N LEU A 101 -20.12 -1.86 -9.01
CA LEU A 101 -20.90 -2.76 -9.82
C LEU A 101 -21.55 -2.04 -11.02
N PRO A 102 -21.89 -2.75 -12.11
CA PRO A 102 -22.48 -2.13 -13.29
C PRO A 102 -23.80 -1.37 -13.05
N ASN A 103 -24.55 -1.74 -12.01
CA ASN A 103 -25.76 -1.04 -11.59
C ASN A 103 -25.50 0.24 -10.76
N GLY A 104 -24.23 0.50 -10.40
CA GLY A 104 -23.81 1.65 -9.61
C GLY A 104 -23.67 1.37 -8.10
N ASP A 105 -24.04 0.19 -7.63
CA ASP A 105 -23.77 -0.21 -6.25
C ASP A 105 -22.26 -0.28 -6.00
N VAL A 106 -21.85 0.11 -4.81
CA VAL A 106 -20.43 0.14 -4.40
C VAL A 106 -20.18 -0.96 -3.39
N LEU A 107 -19.29 -1.87 -3.72
CA LEU A 107 -18.82 -2.90 -2.80
C LEU A 107 -17.55 -2.42 -2.09
N VAL A 108 -17.51 -2.61 -0.78
CA VAL A 108 -16.39 -2.20 0.08
C VAL A 108 -15.87 -3.41 0.84
N ALA A 109 -14.58 -3.71 0.70
CA ALA A 109 -13.92 -4.68 1.56
C ALA A 109 -13.59 -4.02 2.90
N GLU A 110 -14.28 -4.44 3.95
CA GLU A 110 -13.99 -4.07 5.34
C GLU A 110 -13.11 -5.17 5.94
N THR A 111 -11.81 -4.88 6.12
CA THR A 111 -10.80 -5.93 6.28
C THR A 111 -9.50 -5.40 6.89
N ASP A 112 -8.78 -6.28 7.59
CA ASP A 112 -7.39 -6.08 8.02
C ASP A 112 -6.61 -7.39 7.86
N ALA A 113 -5.31 -7.35 8.17
CA ALA A 113 -4.41 -8.49 8.10
C ALA A 113 -4.94 -9.69 8.92
N PRO A 114 -4.79 -10.93 8.43
CA PRO A 114 -5.07 -12.09 9.24
C PRO A 114 -4.11 -12.16 10.44
N PRO A 115 -4.52 -12.79 11.55
CA PRO A 115 -3.63 -13.03 12.67
C PRO A 115 -2.36 -13.76 12.22
N LYS A 116 -1.19 -13.27 12.63
CA LYS A 116 0.09 -13.91 12.34
C LYS A 116 0.92 -14.07 13.61
N PRO A 117 1.83 -15.08 13.68
CA PRO A 117 2.75 -15.20 14.78
C PRO A 117 3.70 -13.98 14.83
N ASP A 118 4.29 -13.76 16.00
CA ASP A 118 5.35 -12.76 16.17
C ASP A 118 6.62 -13.29 15.51
N ASP A 119 6.99 -12.71 14.37
CA ASP A 119 8.18 -13.08 13.59
C ASP A 119 9.34 -12.10 13.80
N GLY A 120 9.17 -11.12 14.68
CA GLY A 120 10.20 -10.16 15.05
C GLY A 120 11.33 -10.80 15.85
N LYS A 121 12.54 -10.85 15.27
CA LYS A 121 13.73 -11.33 15.98
C LYS A 121 14.25 -10.26 16.95
N GLY A 122 14.40 -10.61 18.24
CA GLY A 122 14.99 -9.75 19.26
C GLY A 122 14.11 -8.54 19.63
N PHE A 123 14.75 -7.42 19.97
CA PHE A 123 14.09 -6.17 20.42
C PHE A 123 13.24 -5.47 19.33
N LYS A 124 13.50 -5.76 18.05
CA LYS A 124 12.80 -5.12 16.93
C LYS A 124 11.33 -5.51 16.86
N GLY A 125 10.97 -6.75 17.16
CA GLY A 125 9.60 -7.27 17.06
C GLY A 125 8.58 -6.54 17.94
N PRO A 126 8.76 -6.52 19.28
CA PRO A 126 7.83 -5.85 20.18
C PRO A 126 7.71 -4.34 19.91
N MET A 127 8.81 -3.68 19.56
CA MET A 127 8.83 -2.27 19.23
C MET A 127 8.04 -1.99 17.92
N MET A 128 8.26 -2.80 16.89
CA MET A 128 7.52 -2.67 15.62
C MET A 128 6.02 -2.90 15.83
N LYS A 129 5.63 -3.89 16.64
CA LYS A 129 4.23 -4.14 16.98
C LYS A 129 3.56 -2.93 17.66
N LEU A 130 4.29 -2.26 18.56
CA LEU A 130 3.80 -1.02 19.19
C LEU A 130 3.60 0.10 18.15
N PHE A 131 4.54 0.28 17.23
CA PHE A 131 4.43 1.28 16.18
C PHE A 131 3.31 0.96 15.20
N MET A 132 3.14 -0.29 14.79
CA MET A 132 2.05 -0.72 13.91
C MET A 132 0.68 -0.49 14.57
N LYS A 133 0.54 -0.81 15.86
CA LYS A 133 -0.67 -0.49 16.63
C LYS A 133 -0.94 1.03 16.67
N LYS A 134 0.09 1.85 16.86
CA LYS A 134 -0.02 3.31 16.80
C LYS A 134 -0.49 3.79 15.43
N ALA A 135 -0.07 3.13 14.35
CA ALA A 135 -0.48 3.42 12.97
C ALA A 135 -1.93 3.03 12.65
N GLY A 136 -2.64 2.37 13.56
CA GLY A 136 -3.99 1.85 13.32
C GLY A 136 -4.04 0.46 12.70
N ALA A 137 -2.90 -0.21 12.55
CA ALA A 137 -2.85 -1.59 12.07
C ALA A 137 -3.09 -2.61 13.20
N GLY A 138 -3.54 -3.81 12.85
CA GLY A 138 -3.81 -4.88 13.79
C GLY A 138 -5.15 -4.73 14.52
N VAL A 139 -6.09 -3.99 13.95
CA VAL A 139 -7.49 -4.05 14.36
C VAL A 139 -8.08 -5.41 13.94
N PRO A 140 -9.08 -5.96 14.64
CA PRO A 140 -9.74 -7.18 14.20
C PRO A 140 -10.33 -6.98 12.80
N SER A 141 -10.03 -7.88 11.86
CA SER A 141 -10.62 -7.82 10.52
C SER A 141 -12.10 -8.09 10.57
N ALA A 142 -12.90 -7.23 9.96
CA ALA A 142 -14.35 -7.44 9.83
C ALA A 142 -14.69 -8.60 8.87
N ASN A 143 -13.77 -8.98 8.00
CA ASN A 143 -13.87 -10.16 7.12
C ASN A 143 -15.16 -10.21 6.29
N ARG A 144 -15.58 -9.03 5.78
CA ARG A 144 -16.81 -8.89 5.01
C ARG A 144 -16.67 -7.96 3.82
N ILE A 145 -17.59 -8.11 2.88
CA ILE A 145 -17.86 -7.12 1.83
C ILE A 145 -19.17 -6.44 2.18
N THR A 146 -19.17 -5.10 2.23
CA THR A 146 -20.34 -4.27 2.46
C THR A 146 -20.79 -3.66 1.14
N LEU A 147 -22.10 -3.71 0.87
CA LEU A 147 -22.71 -3.00 -0.24
C LEU A 147 -23.23 -1.64 0.22
N LEU A 148 -22.90 -0.62 -0.54
CA LEU A 148 -23.38 0.75 -0.41
C LEU A 148 -24.15 1.12 -1.68
N ARG A 149 -25.33 1.74 -1.53
CA ARG A 149 -26.15 2.22 -2.64
C ARG A 149 -26.54 3.66 -2.41
N ASP A 150 -26.37 4.49 -3.41
CA ASP A 150 -26.94 5.84 -3.51
C ASP A 150 -28.19 5.78 -4.39
N SER A 151 -29.34 5.49 -3.78
CA SER A 151 -30.60 5.37 -4.54
C SER A 151 -31.17 6.70 -5.00
N LYS A 152 -30.68 7.81 -4.40
CA LYS A 152 -31.13 9.17 -4.69
C LYS A 152 -30.25 9.88 -5.72
N GLY A 153 -29.07 9.32 -6.04
CA GLY A 153 -28.12 9.94 -6.97
C GLY A 153 -27.50 11.25 -6.46
N ASN A 154 -27.43 11.44 -5.15
CA ASN A 154 -26.95 12.66 -4.54
C ASN A 154 -25.50 12.60 -4.04
N GLY A 155 -24.81 11.48 -4.31
CA GLY A 155 -23.42 11.26 -3.93
C GLY A 155 -23.23 10.83 -2.47
N VAL A 156 -24.29 10.37 -1.81
CA VAL A 156 -24.27 9.83 -0.45
C VAL A 156 -25.06 8.51 -0.42
N ALA A 157 -24.43 7.46 0.08
CA ALA A 157 -25.09 6.16 0.23
C ALA A 157 -26.20 6.23 1.26
N ASP A 158 -27.41 5.83 0.87
CA ASP A 158 -28.60 5.75 1.71
C ASP A 158 -28.97 4.30 2.09
N THR A 159 -28.35 3.33 1.46
CA THR A 159 -28.46 1.92 1.78
C THR A 159 -27.10 1.31 2.10
N ARG A 160 -27.05 0.54 3.18
CA ARG A 160 -25.86 -0.20 3.60
C ARG A 160 -26.24 -1.58 4.07
N THR A 161 -25.67 -2.61 3.46
CA THR A 161 -25.92 -4.03 3.83
C THR A 161 -24.62 -4.82 3.84
N VAL A 162 -24.55 -5.88 4.65
CA VAL A 162 -23.46 -6.86 4.55
C VAL A 162 -23.72 -7.75 3.34
N PHE A 163 -22.94 -7.55 2.29
CA PHE A 163 -23.12 -8.26 1.01
C PHE A 163 -22.54 -9.68 1.03
N LEU A 164 -21.35 -9.84 1.60
CA LEU A 164 -20.68 -11.11 1.85
C LEU A 164 -20.05 -11.10 3.23
N ARG A 165 -20.06 -12.23 3.91
CA ARG A 165 -19.54 -12.40 5.28
C ARG A 165 -18.63 -13.60 5.42
N ASN A 166 -17.88 -13.67 6.51
CA ASN A 166 -17.01 -14.79 6.88
C ASN A 166 -15.94 -15.10 5.82
N LEU A 167 -15.37 -14.06 5.24
CA LEU A 167 -14.25 -14.16 4.30
C LEU A 167 -12.90 -14.13 5.05
N ASN A 168 -11.85 -14.65 4.44
CA ASN A 168 -10.51 -14.59 5.04
C ASN A 168 -9.75 -13.36 4.52
N SER A 169 -9.83 -12.25 5.25
CA SER A 169 -9.17 -10.97 4.89
C SER A 169 -9.36 -10.63 3.40
N PRO A 170 -10.63 -10.39 2.95
CA PRO A 170 -10.92 -10.09 1.55
C PRO A 170 -10.33 -8.74 1.15
N PHE A 171 -9.94 -8.60 -0.14
CA PHE A 171 -9.41 -7.34 -0.64
C PHE A 171 -9.96 -6.99 -2.03
N GLY A 172 -9.32 -7.45 -3.11
CA GLY A 172 -9.74 -7.15 -4.46
C GLY A 172 -11.02 -7.88 -4.87
N MET A 173 -11.80 -7.26 -5.76
CA MET A 173 -13.05 -7.81 -6.29
C MET A 173 -13.17 -7.51 -7.77
N VAL A 174 -13.76 -8.44 -8.53
CA VAL A 174 -14.11 -8.21 -9.93
C VAL A 174 -15.32 -9.06 -10.33
N LEU A 175 -16.22 -8.48 -11.12
CA LEU A 175 -17.37 -9.18 -11.70
C LEU A 175 -17.03 -9.64 -13.12
N VAL A 176 -17.19 -10.95 -13.40
CA VAL A 176 -17.08 -11.51 -14.74
C VAL A 176 -18.35 -12.31 -15.03
N GLY A 177 -19.12 -11.86 -16.00
CA GLY A 177 -20.44 -12.42 -16.26
C GLY A 177 -21.36 -12.31 -15.05
N ASN A 178 -21.83 -13.45 -14.54
CA ASN A 178 -22.62 -13.56 -13.31
C ASN A 178 -21.80 -14.03 -12.09
N GLY A 179 -20.47 -14.06 -12.18
CA GLY A 179 -19.57 -14.46 -11.10
C GLY A 179 -18.90 -13.26 -10.49
N LEU A 180 -19.12 -13.00 -9.20
CA LEU A 180 -18.32 -12.07 -8.43
C LEU A 180 -17.12 -12.83 -7.86
N TYR A 181 -15.91 -12.44 -8.28
CA TYR A 181 -14.65 -13.00 -7.79
C TYR A 181 -14.10 -12.08 -6.70
N VAL A 182 -13.77 -12.67 -5.56
CA VAL A 182 -13.20 -11.99 -4.41
C VAL A 182 -11.84 -12.61 -4.11
N ALA A 183 -10.80 -11.80 -4.14
CA ALA A 183 -9.47 -12.22 -3.71
C ALA A 183 -9.36 -12.06 -2.19
N CYS A 184 -9.33 -13.19 -1.50
CA CYS A 184 -8.97 -13.32 -0.10
C CYS A 184 -7.45 -13.44 0.05
N THR A 185 -6.95 -13.36 1.29
CA THR A 185 -5.49 -13.44 1.53
C THR A 185 -4.85 -14.73 1.04
N ASP A 186 -5.60 -15.82 0.94
CA ASP A 186 -5.16 -17.18 0.66
C ASP A 186 -5.80 -17.83 -0.58
N SER A 187 -6.80 -17.20 -1.17
CA SER A 187 -7.56 -17.83 -2.28
C SER A 187 -8.38 -16.82 -3.08
N ILE A 188 -8.79 -17.20 -4.28
CA ILE A 188 -9.86 -16.54 -5.02
C ILE A 188 -11.13 -17.34 -4.84
N LEU A 189 -12.19 -16.68 -4.35
CA LEU A 189 -13.54 -17.22 -4.23
C LEU A 189 -14.45 -16.61 -5.29
N ARG A 190 -15.31 -17.44 -5.89
CA ARG A 190 -16.38 -17.04 -6.82
C ARG A 190 -17.72 -17.15 -6.14
N PHE A 191 -18.54 -16.13 -6.27
CA PHE A 191 -19.92 -16.08 -5.78
C PHE A 191 -20.89 -15.83 -6.93
N PRO A 192 -22.08 -16.47 -6.95
CA PRO A 192 -23.11 -16.16 -7.94
C PRO A 192 -23.66 -14.75 -7.68
N TYR A 193 -23.58 -13.87 -8.67
CA TYR A 193 -24.08 -12.50 -8.59
C TYR A 193 -25.38 -12.34 -9.35
N THR A 194 -26.36 -11.72 -8.72
CA THR A 194 -27.62 -11.27 -9.34
C THR A 194 -27.69 -9.74 -9.27
N PRO A 195 -27.92 -9.04 -10.41
CA PRO A 195 -28.06 -7.59 -10.41
C PRO A 195 -29.13 -7.11 -9.43
N GLY A 196 -28.78 -6.10 -8.62
CA GLY A 196 -29.67 -5.51 -7.62
C GLY A 196 -29.78 -6.28 -6.30
N ALA A 197 -29.18 -7.47 -6.19
CA ALA A 197 -29.10 -8.19 -4.90
C ALA A 197 -28.35 -7.34 -3.88
N THR A 198 -28.81 -7.38 -2.63
CA THR A 198 -28.21 -6.67 -1.48
C THR A 198 -27.43 -7.59 -0.56
N GLU A 199 -27.48 -8.90 -0.78
CA GLU A 199 -26.77 -9.94 -0.04
C GLU A 199 -26.56 -11.18 -0.94
N ILE A 200 -25.46 -11.88 -0.76
CA ILE A 200 -25.21 -13.21 -1.30
C ILE A 200 -25.03 -14.17 -0.13
N THR A 201 -25.94 -15.15 -0.02
CA THR A 201 -25.91 -16.20 1.03
C THR A 201 -25.31 -17.52 0.54
N ALA A 202 -25.16 -17.66 -0.78
CA ALA A 202 -24.54 -18.85 -1.36
C ALA A 202 -23.06 -18.96 -0.93
N PRO A 203 -22.56 -20.17 -0.65
CA PRO A 203 -21.16 -20.39 -0.33
C PRO A 203 -20.25 -19.99 -1.51
N GLY A 204 -19.07 -19.47 -1.20
CA GLY A 204 -18.05 -19.18 -2.20
C GLY A 204 -17.44 -20.47 -2.78
N GLU A 205 -17.35 -20.54 -4.08
CA GLU A 205 -16.61 -21.59 -4.80
C GLU A 205 -15.11 -21.18 -4.87
N LYS A 206 -14.22 -22.01 -4.32
CA LYS A 206 -12.77 -21.74 -4.45
C LYS A 206 -12.31 -22.03 -5.87
N ILE A 207 -11.73 -21.02 -6.50
CA ILE A 207 -11.20 -21.10 -7.88
C ILE A 207 -9.73 -21.51 -7.85
N VAL A 208 -8.91 -20.88 -7.00
CA VAL A 208 -7.48 -21.14 -6.88
C VAL A 208 -6.97 -20.75 -5.49
N ASP A 209 -5.98 -21.47 -4.99
CA ASP A 209 -5.21 -21.05 -3.82
C ASP A 209 -4.19 -19.96 -4.20
N LEU A 210 -3.95 -19.02 -3.28
CA LEU A 210 -2.97 -17.97 -3.43
C LEU A 210 -1.87 -18.11 -2.38
N PRO A 211 -0.62 -17.67 -2.68
CA PRO A 211 0.46 -17.69 -1.72
C PRO A 211 0.08 -16.92 -0.45
N ALA A 212 0.03 -17.61 0.68
CA ALA A 212 -0.28 -17.06 2.00
C ALA A 212 0.76 -17.56 3.03
N GLY A 213 0.46 -18.60 3.81
CA GLY A 213 1.34 -19.15 4.85
C GLY A 213 1.16 -18.43 6.19
N THR A 214 1.95 -18.89 7.19
CA THR A 214 1.90 -18.37 8.56
C THR A 214 2.48 -16.96 8.68
N ILE A 215 3.51 -16.66 7.89
CA ILE A 215 4.05 -15.30 7.72
C ILE A 215 3.58 -14.80 6.37
N ASN A 216 2.86 -13.70 6.35
CA ASN A 216 2.25 -13.13 5.14
C ASN A 216 2.23 -11.60 5.29
N HIS A 217 3.44 -10.99 5.26
CA HIS A 217 3.59 -9.56 5.52
C HIS A 217 2.75 -8.70 4.57
N HIS A 218 2.83 -8.96 3.27
CA HIS A 218 1.98 -8.32 2.27
C HIS A 218 0.80 -9.23 1.96
N TRP A 219 -0.19 -9.20 2.84
CA TRP A 219 -1.35 -10.11 2.83
C TRP A 219 -2.40 -9.76 1.79
N THR A 220 -2.45 -8.51 1.34
CA THR A 220 -3.44 -8.02 0.37
C THR A 220 -3.28 -8.70 -0.98
N LYS A 221 -4.42 -9.00 -1.61
CA LYS A 221 -4.50 -9.58 -2.94
C LYS A 221 -5.50 -8.77 -3.75
N ASN A 222 -5.03 -7.96 -4.70
CA ASN A 222 -5.93 -7.32 -5.63
C ASN A 222 -6.20 -8.23 -6.84
N VAL A 223 -7.35 -8.08 -7.47
CA VAL A 223 -7.75 -8.87 -8.64
C VAL A 223 -8.47 -8.00 -9.66
N ILE A 224 -8.10 -8.18 -10.92
CA ILE A 224 -8.82 -7.64 -12.09
C ILE A 224 -9.01 -8.74 -13.12
N ALA A 225 -9.98 -8.58 -14.01
CA ALA A 225 -10.18 -9.48 -15.14
C ALA A 225 -9.43 -9.00 -16.38
N SER A 226 -9.09 -9.96 -17.29
CA SER A 226 -8.72 -9.60 -18.65
C SER A 226 -9.90 -8.91 -19.37
N PRO A 227 -9.64 -8.07 -20.40
CA PRO A 227 -10.71 -7.39 -21.13
C PRO A 227 -11.75 -8.34 -21.74
N ASP A 228 -11.36 -9.55 -22.12
CA ASP A 228 -12.25 -10.61 -22.65
C ASP A 228 -12.94 -11.44 -21.57
N GLY A 229 -12.60 -11.23 -20.29
CA GLY A 229 -13.18 -11.96 -19.17
C GLY A 229 -12.71 -13.42 -19.05
N SER A 230 -11.71 -13.86 -19.80
CA SER A 230 -11.24 -15.26 -19.78
C SER A 230 -10.25 -15.56 -18.65
N ARG A 231 -9.62 -14.53 -18.10
CA ARG A 231 -8.54 -14.63 -17.10
C ARG A 231 -8.69 -13.62 -15.99
N LEU A 232 -8.08 -13.93 -14.84
CA LEU A 232 -7.86 -12.97 -13.74
C LEU A 232 -6.38 -12.71 -13.58
N TYR A 233 -6.06 -11.47 -13.22
CA TYR A 233 -4.71 -11.04 -12.82
C TYR A 233 -4.75 -10.69 -11.34
N VAL A 234 -3.81 -11.25 -10.57
CA VAL A 234 -3.81 -11.16 -9.10
C VAL A 234 -2.48 -10.67 -8.60
N THR A 235 -2.46 -9.62 -7.80
CA THR A 235 -1.23 -9.16 -7.15
C THR A 235 -0.91 -10.00 -5.92
N VAL A 236 0.35 -10.37 -5.77
CA VAL A 236 0.87 -11.10 -4.61
C VAL A 236 2.14 -10.41 -4.14
N GLY A 237 2.07 -9.69 -3.03
CA GLY A 237 3.23 -9.05 -2.45
C GLY A 237 4.22 -10.04 -1.83
N SER A 238 5.46 -9.61 -1.62
CA SER A 238 6.51 -10.39 -0.99
C SER A 238 6.15 -10.80 0.45
N ASN A 239 6.82 -11.82 0.96
CA ASN A 239 6.68 -12.24 2.34
C ASN A 239 7.55 -11.44 3.32
N SER A 240 8.42 -10.59 2.81
CA SER A 240 9.43 -9.89 3.60
C SER A 240 9.86 -8.59 2.92
N ASN A 241 10.74 -7.81 3.55
CA ASN A 241 11.30 -6.60 2.95
C ASN A 241 12.34 -6.93 1.85
N VAL A 242 13.28 -7.83 2.15
CA VAL A 242 14.39 -8.21 1.25
C VAL A 242 14.71 -9.71 1.32
N ALA A 243 13.69 -10.56 1.34
CA ALA A 243 13.80 -12.03 1.46
C ALA A 243 14.44 -12.52 2.78
N GLU A 244 14.23 -11.83 3.90
CA GLU A 244 14.78 -12.19 5.22
C GLU A 244 14.29 -13.55 5.73
N ASN A 245 13.12 -14.01 5.24
CA ASN A 245 12.55 -15.31 5.58
C ASN A 245 13.04 -16.44 4.66
N GLY A 246 14.00 -16.14 3.77
CA GLY A 246 14.55 -17.04 2.77
C GLY A 246 13.80 -17.00 1.44
N LEU A 247 14.51 -17.27 0.35
CA LEU A 247 13.98 -17.21 -1.01
C LEU A 247 12.84 -18.23 -1.25
N ALA A 248 12.84 -19.37 -0.57
CA ALA A 248 11.77 -20.35 -0.65
C ALA A 248 10.42 -19.81 -0.13
N ALA A 249 10.43 -18.90 0.85
CA ALA A 249 9.23 -18.25 1.35
C ALA A 249 8.65 -17.21 0.38
N GLU A 250 9.40 -16.88 -0.66
CA GLU A 250 9.01 -15.91 -1.70
C GLU A 250 8.54 -16.57 -3.01
N GLU A 251 8.40 -17.90 -3.01
CA GLU A 251 7.91 -18.61 -4.20
C GLU A 251 6.52 -18.10 -4.62
N SER A 252 6.38 -17.74 -5.91
CA SER A 252 5.17 -17.13 -6.50
C SER A 252 4.70 -15.84 -5.80
N ARG A 253 5.60 -15.15 -5.10
CA ARG A 253 5.38 -13.84 -4.46
C ARG A 253 6.16 -12.74 -5.16
N ALA A 254 5.96 -11.51 -4.71
CA ALA A 254 6.47 -10.31 -5.38
C ALA A 254 6.16 -10.35 -6.89
N ALA A 255 4.91 -10.68 -7.21
CA ALA A 255 4.47 -11.08 -8.53
C ALA A 255 3.03 -10.66 -8.85
N ILE A 256 2.72 -10.65 -10.13
CA ILE A 256 1.35 -10.72 -10.62
C ILE A 256 1.14 -12.13 -11.16
N LEU A 257 0.10 -12.80 -10.67
CA LEU A 257 -0.30 -14.11 -11.18
C LEU A 257 -1.41 -13.94 -12.21
N GLU A 258 -1.39 -14.77 -13.24
CA GLU A 258 -2.48 -14.95 -14.20
C GLU A 258 -3.21 -16.26 -13.86
N VAL A 259 -4.54 -16.19 -13.77
CA VAL A 259 -5.41 -17.35 -13.49
C VAL A 259 -6.35 -17.54 -14.67
N ASP A 260 -6.28 -18.68 -15.31
CA ASP A 260 -7.21 -19.08 -16.38
C ASP A 260 -8.53 -19.58 -15.77
N LEU A 261 -9.65 -18.97 -16.13
CA LEU A 261 -10.95 -19.25 -15.53
C LEU A 261 -11.58 -20.58 -15.98
N VAL A 262 -11.13 -21.15 -17.10
CA VAL A 262 -11.61 -22.44 -17.60
C VAL A 262 -10.87 -23.58 -16.93
N THR A 263 -9.54 -23.52 -16.94
CA THR A 263 -8.68 -24.59 -16.40
C THR A 263 -8.41 -24.45 -14.91
N ARG A 264 -8.66 -23.27 -14.33
CA ARG A 264 -8.37 -22.87 -12.94
C ARG A 264 -6.88 -23.00 -12.58
N ARG A 265 -6.01 -22.93 -13.57
CA ARG A 265 -4.57 -22.95 -13.36
C ARG A 265 -4.04 -21.52 -13.22
N SER A 266 -3.09 -21.35 -12.33
CA SER A 266 -2.34 -20.09 -12.17
C SER A 266 -0.90 -20.24 -12.63
N ARG A 267 -0.34 -19.14 -13.12
CA ARG A 267 1.08 -19.00 -13.44
C ARG A 267 1.57 -17.61 -13.04
N VAL A 268 2.87 -17.46 -12.88
CA VAL A 268 3.48 -16.14 -12.72
C VAL A 268 3.43 -15.43 -14.06
N PHE A 269 2.75 -14.28 -14.12
CA PHE A 269 2.68 -13.42 -15.30
C PHE A 269 3.86 -12.45 -15.35
N ALA A 270 4.20 -11.82 -14.21
CA ALA A 270 5.36 -10.95 -14.05
C ALA A 270 5.89 -11.07 -12.61
N SER A 271 7.20 -10.89 -12.42
CA SER A 271 7.86 -11.08 -11.12
C SER A 271 8.82 -9.94 -10.79
N GLY A 272 9.33 -9.94 -9.54
CA GLY A 272 10.25 -8.90 -9.08
C GLY A 272 9.58 -7.58 -8.70
N LEU A 273 8.27 -7.59 -8.54
CA LEU A 273 7.42 -6.48 -8.07
C LEU A 273 7.24 -6.66 -6.56
N ARG A 274 8.01 -5.99 -5.71
CA ARG A 274 8.05 -6.28 -4.28
C ARG A 274 6.67 -6.39 -3.63
N ASN A 275 5.85 -5.38 -3.75
CA ASN A 275 4.48 -5.40 -3.26
C ASN A 275 3.55 -4.69 -4.25
N PRO A 276 3.18 -5.34 -5.36
CA PRO A 276 2.21 -4.80 -6.29
C PRO A 276 0.83 -4.79 -5.64
N ASN A 277 0.02 -3.76 -5.92
CA ASN A 277 -1.30 -3.63 -5.31
C ASN A 277 -2.36 -3.21 -6.34
N GLY A 278 -2.65 -1.94 -6.50
CA GLY A 278 -3.59 -1.44 -7.49
C GLY A 278 -3.18 -1.82 -8.92
N MET A 279 -4.11 -2.32 -9.70
CA MET A 279 -3.92 -2.64 -11.13
C MET A 279 -5.03 -2.03 -11.98
N GLY A 280 -4.71 -1.75 -13.23
CA GLY A 280 -5.69 -1.30 -14.22
C GLY A 280 -5.19 -1.46 -15.64
N TRP A 281 -6.14 -1.61 -16.56
CA TRP A 281 -5.89 -1.55 -17.99
C TRP A 281 -5.89 -0.08 -18.44
N GLN A 282 -4.79 0.36 -19.05
CA GLN A 282 -4.74 1.72 -19.61
C GLN A 282 -5.74 1.82 -20.78
N PRO A 283 -6.72 2.76 -20.77
CA PRO A 283 -7.87 2.70 -21.66
C PRO A 283 -7.55 2.82 -23.16
N GLN A 284 -6.46 3.53 -23.52
CA GLN A 284 -6.09 3.76 -24.92
C GLN A 284 -5.24 2.64 -25.51
N THR A 285 -4.39 2.01 -24.70
CA THR A 285 -3.40 1.03 -25.17
C THR A 285 -3.73 -0.41 -24.81
N GLY A 286 -4.66 -0.62 -23.84
CA GLY A 286 -4.93 -1.95 -23.29
C GLY A 286 -3.77 -2.54 -22.48
N THR A 287 -2.72 -1.76 -22.17
CA THR A 287 -1.58 -2.21 -21.37
C THR A 287 -1.98 -2.35 -19.91
N LEU A 288 -1.54 -3.43 -19.27
CA LEU A 288 -1.68 -3.61 -17.83
C LEU A 288 -0.70 -2.71 -17.09
N TRP A 289 -1.18 -2.03 -16.06
CA TRP A 289 -0.38 -1.19 -15.16
C TRP A 289 -0.61 -1.59 -13.70
N THR A 290 0.39 -1.35 -12.85
CA THR A 290 0.30 -1.56 -11.41
C THR A 290 1.08 -0.50 -10.65
N VAL A 291 0.64 -0.22 -9.40
CA VAL A 291 1.46 0.50 -8.41
C VAL A 291 2.16 -0.50 -7.51
N VAL A 292 3.37 -0.17 -7.09
CA VAL A 292 4.23 -1.05 -6.29
C VAL A 292 4.82 -0.29 -5.12
N ASN A 293 4.69 -0.86 -3.93
CA ASN A 293 5.44 -0.42 -2.77
C ASN A 293 6.81 -1.08 -2.79
N GLU A 294 7.85 -0.28 -2.90
CA GLU A 294 9.22 -0.75 -3.01
C GLU A 294 9.83 -1.02 -1.62
N ARG A 295 11.08 -1.49 -1.60
CA ARG A 295 11.74 -1.91 -0.36
C ARG A 295 12.06 -0.75 0.58
N ASP A 296 12.06 -1.06 1.86
CA ASP A 296 12.38 -0.15 2.96
C ASP A 296 13.86 -0.25 3.38
N GLU A 297 14.27 0.62 4.31
CA GLU A 297 15.57 0.59 5.00
C GLU A 297 16.80 0.92 4.11
N LEU A 298 16.62 1.77 3.09
CA LEU A 298 17.73 2.37 2.32
C LEU A 298 17.81 3.89 2.50
N GLY A 299 17.16 4.44 3.52
CA GLY A 299 17.09 5.86 3.81
C GLY A 299 15.74 6.48 3.50
N SER A 300 15.53 7.73 3.91
CA SER A 300 14.26 8.46 3.75
C SER A 300 13.96 8.84 2.29
N ASP A 301 14.97 8.94 1.43
CA ASP A 301 14.81 9.33 0.02
C ASP A 301 14.85 8.14 -0.96
N LEU A 302 15.01 6.91 -0.47
CA LEU A 302 15.17 5.70 -1.29
C LEU A 302 14.46 4.51 -0.63
N VAL A 303 13.70 3.70 -1.37
CA VAL A 303 13.43 3.66 -2.81
C VAL A 303 12.10 4.34 -3.08
N PRO A 304 11.93 5.06 -4.21
CA PRO A 304 10.62 5.53 -4.60
C PRO A 304 9.66 4.37 -4.86
N ASP A 305 8.45 4.44 -4.30
CA ASP A 305 7.32 3.64 -4.78
C ASP A 305 6.97 4.08 -6.20
N TYR A 306 6.38 3.19 -7.00
CA TYR A 306 6.27 3.48 -8.42
C TYR A 306 4.98 2.98 -9.06
N LEU A 307 4.68 3.55 -10.23
CA LEU A 307 3.68 3.11 -11.19
C LEU A 307 4.41 2.56 -12.42
N THR A 308 4.06 1.37 -12.90
CA THR A 308 4.73 0.75 -14.04
C THR A 308 3.80 -0.07 -14.91
N SER A 309 4.09 -0.11 -16.21
CA SER A 309 3.49 -1.04 -17.14
C SER A 309 3.99 -2.47 -16.89
N VAL A 310 3.09 -3.44 -17.00
CA VAL A 310 3.40 -4.84 -16.71
C VAL A 310 3.45 -5.65 -18.00
N LYS A 311 4.58 -6.32 -18.23
CA LYS A 311 4.82 -7.17 -19.40
C LYS A 311 4.87 -8.64 -19.00
N GLU A 312 4.29 -9.50 -19.82
CA GLU A 312 4.35 -10.94 -19.62
C GLU A 312 5.79 -11.45 -19.60
N GLY A 313 6.11 -12.30 -18.62
CA GLY A 313 7.44 -12.88 -18.43
C GLY A 313 8.51 -11.91 -17.91
N ALA A 314 8.15 -10.65 -17.65
CA ALA A 314 9.11 -9.64 -17.22
C ALA A 314 9.51 -9.81 -15.75
N PHE A 315 10.73 -9.34 -15.43
CA PHE A 315 11.29 -9.24 -14.10
C PHE A 315 11.58 -7.77 -13.75
N TYR A 316 11.18 -7.32 -12.56
CA TYR A 316 11.25 -5.92 -12.12
C TYR A 316 12.27 -5.66 -11.00
N GLY A 317 13.09 -6.66 -10.65
CA GLY A 317 14.30 -6.51 -9.83
C GLY A 317 14.24 -7.18 -8.46
N TRP A 318 13.17 -7.03 -7.69
CA TRP A 318 13.10 -7.58 -6.35
C TRP A 318 13.19 -9.13 -6.33
N PRO A 319 13.96 -9.78 -5.43
CA PRO A 319 14.68 -9.17 -4.32
C PRO A 319 16.13 -8.77 -4.62
N TYR A 320 16.67 -9.05 -5.81
CA TYR A 320 18.10 -8.92 -6.13
C TYR A 320 18.52 -7.49 -6.46
N SER A 321 17.59 -6.67 -6.89
CA SER A 321 17.78 -5.26 -7.19
C SER A 321 16.51 -4.48 -6.89
N TYR A 322 16.63 -3.17 -6.82
CA TYR A 322 15.53 -2.22 -6.64
C TYR A 322 15.55 -1.19 -7.77
N TYR A 323 14.39 -0.64 -8.08
CA TYR A 323 14.18 0.37 -9.11
C TYR A 323 14.93 0.07 -10.41
N GLY A 324 14.73 -1.13 -10.98
CA GLY A 324 15.48 -1.68 -12.08
C GLY A 324 16.73 -2.44 -11.64
N SER A 325 17.90 -2.09 -12.19
CA SER A 325 19.14 -2.86 -12.01
C SER A 325 20.05 -2.40 -10.86
N HIS A 326 19.54 -1.59 -9.92
CA HIS A 326 20.32 -1.18 -8.73
C HIS A 326 20.42 -2.36 -7.76
N VAL A 327 21.63 -2.97 -7.67
CA VAL A 327 21.85 -4.19 -6.86
C VAL A 327 21.51 -3.99 -5.39
N ASP A 328 20.76 -4.92 -4.79
CA ASP A 328 20.58 -5.01 -3.36
C ASP A 328 21.60 -5.98 -2.76
N ASP A 329 22.64 -5.46 -2.10
CA ASP A 329 23.74 -6.23 -1.54
C ASP A 329 23.35 -7.15 -0.37
N ARG A 330 22.19 -6.96 0.21
CA ARG A 330 21.69 -7.76 1.34
C ARG A 330 21.21 -9.15 0.94
N VAL A 331 20.83 -9.32 -0.33
CA VAL A 331 20.26 -10.60 -0.81
C VAL A 331 21.38 -11.52 -1.30
N LYS A 332 21.42 -12.74 -0.78
CA LYS A 332 22.43 -13.76 -1.17
C LYS A 332 21.75 -15.12 -1.37
N PRO A 333 22.20 -15.90 -2.36
CA PRO A 333 23.18 -15.55 -3.41
C PRO A 333 22.63 -14.52 -4.38
N GLN A 334 23.50 -13.73 -4.97
CA GLN A 334 23.15 -12.77 -6.01
C GLN A 334 22.79 -13.48 -7.34
N ARG A 335 21.95 -12.83 -8.15
CA ARG A 335 21.53 -13.29 -9.48
C ARG A 335 21.80 -12.20 -10.52
N PRO A 336 23.07 -12.00 -10.91
CA PRO A 336 23.44 -10.92 -11.87
C PRO A 336 22.73 -11.05 -13.21
N ASP A 337 22.35 -12.25 -13.61
CA ASP A 337 21.54 -12.55 -14.79
C ASP A 337 20.14 -11.90 -14.70
N LEU A 338 19.48 -12.04 -13.54
CA LEU A 338 18.18 -11.42 -13.29
C LEU A 338 18.31 -9.90 -13.13
N VAL A 339 19.33 -9.42 -12.42
CA VAL A 339 19.58 -7.98 -12.27
C VAL A 339 19.77 -7.31 -13.64
N ALA A 340 20.52 -7.95 -14.56
CA ALA A 340 20.72 -7.43 -15.91
C ALA A 340 19.44 -7.39 -16.76
N SER A 341 18.46 -8.25 -16.44
CA SER A 341 17.16 -8.30 -17.14
C SER A 341 16.08 -7.46 -16.48
N ALA A 342 16.36 -6.87 -15.31
CA ALA A 342 15.36 -6.13 -14.54
C ALA A 342 14.89 -4.88 -15.30
N ILE A 343 13.58 -4.76 -15.47
CA ILE A 343 12.97 -3.60 -16.13
C ILE A 343 12.84 -2.46 -15.10
N PRO A 344 13.35 -1.25 -15.41
CA PRO A 344 13.12 -0.09 -14.54
C PRO A 344 11.66 0.33 -14.59
N PRO A 345 11.11 0.88 -13.47
CA PRO A 345 9.76 1.43 -13.44
C PRO A 345 9.57 2.60 -14.41
N ASP A 346 8.35 2.75 -14.92
CA ASP A 346 7.99 3.84 -15.85
C ASP A 346 7.86 5.20 -15.14
N TYR A 347 7.49 5.21 -13.83
CA TYR A 347 7.15 6.45 -13.12
C TYR A 347 7.31 6.31 -11.60
N ALA A 348 8.08 7.20 -10.99
CA ALA A 348 8.20 7.29 -9.53
C ALA A 348 7.04 8.09 -8.92
N LEU A 349 6.45 7.57 -7.85
CA LEU A 349 5.42 8.25 -7.07
C LEU A 349 6.02 9.04 -5.89
N GLY A 350 7.26 8.73 -5.51
CA GLY A 350 7.97 9.31 -4.38
C GLY A 350 8.39 8.25 -3.37
N ALA A 351 9.38 8.58 -2.54
CA ALA A 351 9.93 7.63 -1.57
C ALA A 351 8.91 7.34 -0.45
N HIS A 352 8.63 6.06 -0.24
CA HIS A 352 7.81 5.54 0.87
C HIS A 352 6.38 6.08 0.95
N VAL A 353 5.76 6.46 -0.18
CA VAL A 353 4.38 6.98 -0.19
C VAL A 353 3.34 5.90 0.12
N ALA A 354 3.72 4.62 0.05
CA ALA A 354 2.85 3.46 0.21
C ALA A 354 1.66 3.48 -0.75
N ALA A 355 1.95 3.51 -2.05
CA ALA A 355 0.94 3.50 -3.10
C ALA A 355 0.15 2.17 -3.09
N LEU A 356 -1.17 2.23 -2.89
CA LEU A 356 -2.04 1.06 -2.78
C LEU A 356 -3.10 1.00 -3.88
N GLY A 357 -4.08 1.89 -3.87
CA GLY A 357 -5.14 1.92 -4.86
C GLY A 357 -4.71 2.63 -6.15
N MET A 358 -5.19 2.12 -7.29
CA MET A 358 -4.99 2.77 -8.59
C MET A 358 -6.23 2.55 -9.46
N VAL A 359 -6.65 3.59 -10.17
CA VAL A 359 -7.69 3.51 -11.20
C VAL A 359 -7.37 4.48 -12.33
N PHE A 360 -7.47 4.01 -13.58
CA PHE A 360 -7.47 4.91 -14.74
C PHE A 360 -8.82 5.62 -14.83
N TYR A 361 -8.78 6.91 -15.16
CA TYR A 361 -9.97 7.70 -15.28
C TYR A 361 -10.48 7.68 -16.73
N ASP A 362 -11.60 7.02 -16.94
CA ASP A 362 -12.37 6.98 -18.19
C ASP A 362 -13.74 7.67 -18.06
N GLY A 363 -14.01 8.24 -16.86
CA GLY A 363 -15.24 8.98 -16.57
C GLY A 363 -15.33 10.31 -17.35
N LYS A 364 -16.54 10.88 -17.38
CA LYS A 364 -16.82 12.15 -18.06
C LYS A 364 -17.21 13.29 -17.11
N LEU A 365 -17.30 13.02 -15.81
CA LEU A 365 -17.76 13.99 -14.82
C LEU A 365 -16.66 15.00 -14.47
N LEU A 366 -15.44 14.51 -14.23
CA LEU A 366 -14.32 15.39 -13.89
C LEU A 366 -13.77 16.10 -15.13
N PRO A 367 -13.06 17.25 -14.95
CA PRO A 367 -12.45 17.99 -16.07
C PRO A 367 -11.63 17.10 -17.01
N GLN A 368 -11.65 17.44 -18.29
CA GLN A 368 -11.00 16.69 -19.39
C GLN A 368 -9.51 16.39 -19.14
N ARG A 369 -8.80 17.22 -18.36
CA ARG A 369 -7.39 16.99 -18.02
C ARG A 369 -7.12 15.66 -17.30
N PHE A 370 -8.15 15.08 -16.67
CA PHE A 370 -8.06 13.79 -15.98
C PHE A 370 -8.27 12.58 -16.90
N ALA A 371 -8.76 12.79 -18.13
CA ALA A 371 -9.07 11.68 -19.03
C ALA A 371 -7.83 10.86 -19.39
N GLY A 372 -7.90 9.55 -19.19
CA GLY A 372 -6.85 8.59 -19.53
C GLY A 372 -5.66 8.55 -18.55
N GLY A 373 -5.61 9.43 -17.55
CA GLY A 373 -4.61 9.38 -16.47
C GLY A 373 -5.07 8.49 -15.31
N ALA A 374 -4.23 8.35 -14.29
CA ALA A 374 -4.46 7.45 -13.17
C ALA A 374 -4.58 8.21 -11.84
N PHE A 375 -5.63 7.92 -11.05
CA PHE A 375 -5.70 8.29 -9.65
C PHE A 375 -5.03 7.21 -8.82
N VAL A 376 -4.21 7.63 -7.83
CA VAL A 376 -3.47 6.74 -6.94
C VAL A 376 -3.70 7.14 -5.49
N GLY A 377 -4.10 6.16 -4.66
CA GLY A 377 -4.19 6.32 -3.22
C GLY A 377 -2.84 6.01 -2.57
N GLU A 378 -2.26 7.00 -1.90
CA GLU A 378 -1.00 6.92 -1.16
C GLU A 378 -1.30 6.82 0.33
N HIS A 379 -1.11 5.64 0.90
CA HIS A 379 -1.46 5.33 2.30
C HIS A 379 -0.59 6.06 3.32
N GLY A 380 0.61 6.44 2.93
CA GLY A 380 1.54 7.23 3.73
C GLY A 380 2.63 6.42 4.42
N SER A 381 3.77 7.08 4.60
CA SER A 381 5.01 6.50 5.11
C SER A 381 4.95 6.15 6.60
N TRP A 382 5.75 5.16 7.00
CA TRP A 382 6.02 4.80 8.39
C TRP A 382 7.52 4.95 8.76
N ASN A 383 8.38 5.09 7.75
CA ASN A 383 9.85 5.02 7.86
C ASN A 383 10.56 6.18 7.17
N ARG A 384 9.89 7.32 7.00
CA ARG A 384 10.44 8.52 6.35
C ARG A 384 10.22 9.78 7.19
N ARG A 385 11.16 10.69 7.15
CA ARG A 385 11.05 12.04 7.72
C ARG A 385 11.42 13.11 6.69
N PRO A 386 10.54 14.08 6.43
CA PRO A 386 9.16 14.21 6.91
C PRO A 386 8.26 13.09 6.36
N PHE A 387 7.00 13.03 6.80
CA PHE A 387 6.01 12.12 6.21
C PHE A 387 5.88 12.33 4.71
N SER A 388 5.57 11.26 3.97
CA SER A 388 5.23 11.28 2.54
C SER A 388 3.97 10.45 2.29
N GLY A 389 3.31 10.70 1.17
CA GLY A 389 1.99 10.13 0.90
C GLY A 389 0.92 10.78 1.76
N TYR A 390 -0.01 9.98 2.35
CA TYR A 390 -1.19 10.47 3.07
C TYR A 390 -2.05 11.38 2.20
N LYS A 391 -2.22 11.01 0.94
CA LYS A 391 -2.93 11.80 -0.07
C LYS A 391 -3.43 10.93 -1.22
N VAL A 392 -4.28 11.48 -2.03
CA VAL A 392 -4.60 10.92 -3.34
C VAL A 392 -3.98 11.82 -4.39
N VAL A 393 -3.24 11.22 -5.30
CA VAL A 393 -2.61 11.93 -6.42
C VAL A 393 -3.21 11.51 -7.74
N PHE A 394 -3.07 12.37 -8.75
CA PHE A 394 -3.36 12.08 -10.14
C PHE A 394 -2.07 12.09 -10.95
N VAL A 395 -1.81 11.03 -11.69
CA VAL A 395 -0.70 10.93 -12.63
C VAL A 395 -1.22 11.18 -14.04
N PRO A 396 -0.82 12.28 -14.69
CA PRO A 396 -1.22 12.58 -16.07
C PRO A 396 -0.64 11.56 -17.05
N PHE A 397 -1.40 11.21 -18.09
CA PHE A 397 -0.97 10.33 -19.17
C PHE A 397 -1.15 11.04 -20.52
N ALA A 398 -0.23 10.79 -21.43
CA ALA A 398 -0.34 11.14 -22.84
C ALA A 398 0.25 9.99 -23.67
N ASP A 399 -0.44 9.63 -24.74
CA ASP A 399 -0.02 8.55 -25.65
C ASP A 399 0.20 7.22 -24.92
N GLY A 400 -0.63 6.95 -23.90
CA GLY A 400 -0.56 5.74 -23.08
C GLY A 400 0.61 5.67 -22.09
N LYS A 401 1.32 6.78 -21.84
CA LYS A 401 2.48 6.88 -20.93
C LYS A 401 2.29 8.00 -19.91
N PRO A 402 2.80 7.82 -18.67
CA PRO A 402 2.75 8.86 -17.67
C PRO A 402 3.64 10.05 -18.04
N ARG A 403 3.23 11.25 -17.66
CA ARG A 403 3.89 12.52 -17.98
C ARG A 403 3.90 13.47 -16.78
N GLY A 404 4.92 14.34 -16.75
CA GLY A 404 5.02 15.39 -15.75
C GLY A 404 5.15 14.87 -14.31
N LEU A 405 4.76 15.70 -13.35
CA LEU A 405 4.71 15.36 -11.93
C LEU A 405 3.29 14.96 -11.52
N PRO A 406 3.12 14.19 -10.43
CA PRO A 406 1.79 13.89 -9.91
C PRO A 406 1.12 15.17 -9.37
N GLU A 407 -0.21 15.26 -9.53
CA GLU A 407 -1.04 16.35 -9.01
C GLU A 407 -1.74 15.89 -7.73
N ASP A 408 -1.67 16.68 -6.65
CA ASP A 408 -2.41 16.41 -5.42
C ASP A 408 -3.92 16.61 -5.64
N ILE A 409 -4.71 15.59 -5.33
CA ILE A 409 -6.17 15.58 -5.51
C ILE A 409 -6.92 15.68 -4.19
N LEU A 410 -6.53 14.87 -3.20
CA LEU A 410 -7.01 14.98 -1.83
C LEU A 410 -5.81 15.01 -0.88
N THR A 411 -5.79 15.98 0.02
CA THR A 411 -4.74 16.17 1.04
C THR A 411 -5.35 16.36 2.43
N GLY A 412 -4.49 16.55 3.46
CA GLY A 412 -4.94 16.80 4.82
C GLY A 412 -5.20 15.53 5.64
N PHE A 413 -4.80 14.36 5.17
CA PHE A 413 -4.95 13.09 5.89
C PHE A 413 -3.97 12.93 7.05
N VAL A 414 -2.90 13.72 7.11
CA VAL A 414 -1.95 13.77 8.23
C VAL A 414 -1.78 15.21 8.67
N THR A 415 -1.74 15.43 9.99
CA THR A 415 -1.53 16.75 10.59
C THR A 415 -0.05 17.07 10.74
N GLY A 416 0.29 18.34 10.92
CA GLY A 416 1.66 18.76 11.24
C GLY A 416 2.19 18.20 12.57
N SER A 417 1.31 17.79 13.49
CA SER A 417 1.67 17.10 14.74
C SER A 417 1.96 15.60 14.56
N GLY A 418 1.72 15.04 13.38
CA GLY A 418 1.93 13.62 13.08
C GLY A 418 0.77 12.73 13.50
N ASP A 419 -0.44 13.26 13.51
CA ASP A 419 -1.68 12.48 13.67
C ASP A 419 -2.27 12.16 12.29
N ALA A 420 -2.54 10.90 12.01
CA ALA A 420 -3.27 10.48 10.82
C ALA A 420 -4.78 10.59 11.08
N LEU A 421 -5.42 11.51 10.38
CA LEU A 421 -6.89 11.65 10.39
C LEU A 421 -7.52 10.60 9.47
N GLY A 422 -6.80 10.20 8.44
CA GLY A 422 -7.17 9.16 7.49
C GLY A 422 -5.96 8.62 6.76
N ARG A 423 -6.18 7.54 5.98
CA ARG A 423 -5.18 6.96 5.08
C ARG A 423 -5.87 6.44 3.82
N PRO A 424 -5.62 7.03 2.64
CA PRO A 424 -6.18 6.56 1.38
C PRO A 424 -5.69 5.17 1.01
N VAL A 425 -6.59 4.29 0.59
CA VAL A 425 -6.28 2.93 0.12
C VAL A 425 -6.85 2.71 -1.28
N GLY A 426 -7.97 2.02 -1.40
CA GLY A 426 -8.62 1.73 -2.67
C GLY A 426 -9.19 2.98 -3.32
N VAL A 427 -9.06 3.09 -4.64
CA VAL A 427 -9.69 4.13 -5.44
C VAL A 427 -10.50 3.51 -6.57
N ALA A 428 -11.67 4.06 -6.87
CA ALA A 428 -12.54 3.61 -7.96
C ALA A 428 -13.29 4.79 -8.59
N VAL A 429 -13.82 4.61 -9.80
CA VAL A 429 -14.69 5.61 -10.45
C VAL A 429 -16.13 5.13 -10.30
N ASP A 430 -17.01 5.97 -9.74
CA ASP A 430 -18.43 5.63 -9.63
C ASP A 430 -19.14 5.76 -11.00
N ARG A 431 -20.37 5.27 -11.08
CA ARG A 431 -21.15 5.28 -12.33
C ARG A 431 -21.39 6.69 -12.87
N ALA A 432 -21.40 7.71 -12.04
CA ALA A 432 -21.54 9.10 -12.44
C ALA A 432 -20.22 9.69 -12.97
N GLY A 433 -19.08 9.05 -12.68
CA GLY A 433 -17.75 9.51 -13.06
C GLY A 433 -17.01 10.25 -11.92
N ALA A 434 -17.51 10.21 -10.68
CA ALA A 434 -16.78 10.71 -9.53
C ALA A 434 -15.78 9.67 -9.01
N VAL A 435 -14.73 10.12 -8.32
CA VAL A 435 -13.73 9.22 -7.73
C VAL A 435 -14.10 8.89 -6.29
N LEU A 436 -14.19 7.60 -5.98
CA LEU A 436 -14.37 7.07 -4.64
C LEU A 436 -13.02 6.70 -4.05
N VAL A 437 -12.82 6.98 -2.77
CA VAL A 437 -11.58 6.72 -2.03
C VAL A 437 -11.91 6.04 -0.72
N ALA A 438 -11.39 4.83 -0.51
CA ALA A 438 -11.44 4.17 0.78
C ALA A 438 -10.40 4.77 1.73
N ASP A 439 -10.82 5.05 2.96
CA ASP A 439 -10.01 5.61 4.03
C ASP A 439 -10.12 4.70 5.26
N ASP A 440 -9.11 3.87 5.49
CA ASP A 440 -9.16 2.81 6.50
C ASP A 440 -9.05 3.33 7.94
N VAL A 441 -8.31 4.41 8.18
CA VAL A 441 -8.20 5.06 9.49
C VAL A 441 -9.40 5.97 9.75
N GLY A 442 -9.88 6.66 8.71
CA GLY A 442 -11.06 7.51 8.78
C GLY A 442 -12.39 6.76 8.75
N ASN A 443 -12.38 5.43 8.53
CA ASN A 443 -13.60 4.59 8.46
C ASN A 443 -14.65 5.14 7.49
N THR A 444 -14.20 5.71 6.35
CA THR A 444 -15.02 6.49 5.43
C THR A 444 -14.71 6.14 3.99
N ILE A 445 -15.73 6.15 3.14
CA ILE A 445 -15.55 6.28 1.70
C ILE A 445 -15.78 7.73 1.34
N TRP A 446 -14.74 8.37 0.81
CA TRP A 446 -14.80 9.74 0.29
C TRP A 446 -15.20 9.73 -1.19
N ARG A 447 -15.94 10.74 -1.63
CA ARG A 447 -16.34 10.93 -3.02
C ARG A 447 -15.86 12.29 -3.52
N VAL A 448 -15.10 12.29 -4.61
CA VAL A 448 -14.55 13.49 -5.26
C VAL A 448 -15.32 13.76 -6.55
N SER A 449 -15.85 14.96 -6.66
CA SER A 449 -16.63 15.43 -7.80
C SER A 449 -16.21 16.86 -8.18
N PRO A 450 -16.68 17.43 -9.28
CA PRO A 450 -16.54 18.88 -9.53
C PRO A 450 -17.13 19.71 -8.39
N ALA A 451 -16.55 20.91 -8.13
CA ALA A 451 -17.00 21.85 -7.11
C ALA A 451 -18.34 22.50 -7.46
#